data_ee276647265e43e29c1e9da8240fc32c
#
_entry.id   ee276647265e43e29c1e9da8240fc32c
#
_cell.length_a   1.000
_cell.length_b   1.000
_cell.length_c   1.000
_cell.angle_alpha   90.00
_cell.angle_beta   90.00
_cell.angle_gamma   90.00
#
_symmetry.space_group_name_H-M   'P 1'
#
loop_
_entity.id
_entity.type
_entity.pdbx_description
1 polymer ?
#
loop_
_entity_poly.entity_id
_entity_poly.type
_entity_poly.pdbx_seq_one_letter_code
_entity_poly.pdbx_strand_id
1 'polypeptide(L)'
;MVTSSILGIVAIVLCMAIGMNFHPFYFTTGTWMWIIGVYITIASVTPVWILLQPRDYLSSFLLYAMLIVAIIGIVGAHPNIDPKLFPAVTGFAVDNGNGVQLLFPILFTTVACGAISGFHSLVSSGTTSKQLDKESDAKPIAYGGMLLECVLAIITVCAIAYARTTGHTKGATDIFAGGIAAMVAAIPGLEGMETSFYTLLVLTYSAFCLTSLDTATRLARFMFQEFWLEPGETVHDVKDGFRKFMVNPYFATILTVVLGVLLGLNGFAKIWGLFGAANQLLAGIGLLAVATWLGNAGKNNKMFLFPMTFMLIVTICSLILTIKNQLGIIAKGAAHWGPYAQAGIGTLLVLLAFVLAIEGYQTIAHPKEIAKR
;
A
#
# COMPACT_ATOMS: atom_id res chain seq x y z
N MET A 1 -11.02 10.06 -26.91
CA MET A 1 -10.13 10.16 -25.74
C MET A 1 -9.91 11.61 -25.29
N VAL A 2 -9.35 12.52 -26.09
CA VAL A 2 -9.04 13.90 -25.65
C VAL A 2 -10.25 14.62 -25.05
N THR A 3 -11.40 14.62 -25.75
CA THR A 3 -12.63 15.27 -25.26
C THR A 3 -13.11 14.70 -23.90
N SER A 4 -13.07 13.38 -23.73
CA SER A 4 -13.46 12.73 -22.47
C SER A 4 -12.51 13.10 -21.34
N SER A 5 -11.20 13.23 -21.62
CA SER A 5 -10.21 13.66 -20.64
C SER A 5 -10.44 15.11 -20.20
N ILE A 6 -10.69 16.01 -21.14
CA ILE A 6 -10.99 17.42 -20.83
C ILE A 6 -12.26 17.52 -19.99
N LEU A 7 -13.33 16.82 -20.37
CA LEU A 7 -14.58 16.79 -19.59
C LEU A 7 -14.35 16.25 -18.18
N GLY A 8 -13.55 15.19 -18.03
CA GLY A 8 -13.20 14.62 -16.73
C GLY A 8 -12.42 15.60 -15.86
N ILE A 9 -11.40 16.27 -16.40
CA ILE A 9 -10.61 17.27 -15.68
C ILE A 9 -11.51 18.47 -15.27
N VAL A 10 -12.33 18.96 -16.18
CA VAL A 10 -13.28 20.05 -15.88
C VAL A 10 -14.26 19.63 -14.77
N ALA A 11 -14.78 18.40 -14.83
CA ALA A 11 -15.67 17.88 -13.78
C ALA A 11 -14.96 17.81 -12.42
N ILE A 12 -13.69 17.35 -12.36
CA ILE A 12 -12.89 17.33 -11.13
C ILE A 12 -12.74 18.74 -10.55
N VAL A 13 -12.36 19.71 -11.38
CA VAL A 13 -12.17 21.11 -10.95
C VAL A 13 -13.48 21.70 -10.45
N LEU A 14 -14.59 21.45 -11.15
CA LEU A 14 -15.93 21.91 -10.71
C LEU A 14 -16.35 21.26 -9.39
N CYS A 15 -16.17 19.95 -9.23
CA CYS A 15 -16.47 19.26 -7.99
C CYS A 15 -15.61 19.79 -6.82
N MET A 16 -14.35 20.10 -7.06
CA MET A 16 -13.47 20.70 -6.07
C MET A 16 -13.95 22.10 -5.69
N ALA A 17 -14.25 22.94 -6.66
CA ALA A 17 -14.77 24.30 -6.42
C ALA A 17 -16.11 24.29 -5.65
N ILE A 18 -17.03 23.40 -6.01
CA ILE A 18 -18.30 23.22 -5.28
C ILE A 18 -18.00 22.72 -3.85
N GLY A 19 -17.16 21.72 -3.70
CA GLY A 19 -16.82 21.16 -2.39
C GLY A 19 -16.12 22.13 -1.46
N MET A 20 -15.36 23.09 -1.97
CA MET A 20 -14.73 24.17 -1.16
C MET A 20 -15.74 25.20 -0.65
N ASN A 21 -16.86 25.42 -1.36
CA ASN A 21 -17.85 26.43 -1.02
C ASN A 21 -19.12 25.86 -0.38
N PHE A 22 -19.41 24.59 -0.59
CA PHE A 22 -20.65 23.96 -0.16
C PHE A 22 -20.38 22.63 0.55
N HIS A 23 -20.64 22.57 1.85
CA HIS A 23 -20.36 21.43 2.73
C HIS A 23 -21.67 20.87 3.34
N PRO A 24 -22.53 20.21 2.54
CA PRO A 24 -23.86 19.79 3.01
C PRO A 24 -23.82 18.56 3.91
N PHE A 25 -22.74 17.78 3.91
CA PHE A 25 -22.68 16.48 4.57
C PHE A 25 -21.57 16.43 5.62
N TYR A 26 -21.97 16.31 6.88
CA TYR A 26 -21.08 16.08 8.01
C TYR A 26 -21.41 14.73 8.64
N PHE A 27 -20.72 13.68 8.19
CA PHE A 27 -20.87 12.36 8.77
C PHE A 27 -19.71 12.03 9.71
N THR A 28 -20.00 11.17 10.69
CA THR A 28 -18.97 10.63 11.58
C THR A 28 -18.00 9.73 10.80
N THR A 29 -16.79 9.56 11.33
CA THR A 29 -15.80 8.63 10.74
C THR A 29 -16.36 7.22 10.55
N GLY A 30 -17.14 6.73 11.52
CA GLY A 30 -17.80 5.42 11.41
C GLY A 30 -18.80 5.34 10.26
N THR A 31 -19.61 6.39 10.07
CA THR A 31 -20.56 6.45 8.93
C THR A 31 -19.81 6.44 7.60
N TRP A 32 -18.74 7.22 7.47
CA TRP A 32 -17.90 7.23 6.28
C TRP A 32 -17.27 5.87 6.00
N MET A 33 -16.81 5.14 7.02
CA MET A 33 -16.26 3.80 6.84
C MET A 33 -17.28 2.82 6.26
N TRP A 34 -18.54 2.89 6.69
CA TRP A 34 -19.61 2.06 6.12
C TRP A 34 -19.99 2.47 4.71
N ILE A 35 -20.05 3.77 4.40
CA ILE A 35 -20.29 4.26 3.04
C ILE A 35 -19.20 3.77 2.08
N ILE A 36 -17.93 3.89 2.48
CA ILE A 36 -16.80 3.36 1.72
C ILE A 36 -16.89 1.85 1.60
N GLY A 37 -17.28 1.14 2.67
CA GLY A 37 -17.49 -0.31 2.66
C GLY A 37 -18.52 -0.75 1.59
N VAL A 38 -19.64 -0.06 1.48
CA VAL A 38 -20.64 -0.31 0.43
C VAL A 38 -20.06 -0.04 -0.96
N TYR A 39 -19.36 1.08 -1.12
CA TYR A 39 -18.72 1.43 -2.38
C TYR A 39 -17.72 0.36 -2.84
N ILE A 40 -16.77 -0.06 -1.99
CA ILE A 40 -15.77 -1.06 -2.35
C ILE A 40 -16.36 -2.45 -2.58
N THR A 41 -17.49 -2.78 -1.94
CA THR A 41 -18.25 -4.00 -2.23
C THR A 41 -18.73 -4.00 -3.67
N ILE A 42 -19.33 -2.92 -4.13
CA ILE A 42 -19.78 -2.75 -5.51
C ILE A 42 -18.57 -2.76 -6.47
N ALA A 43 -17.51 -2.00 -6.15
CA ALA A 43 -16.32 -1.91 -6.96
C ALA A 43 -15.58 -3.26 -7.11
N SER A 44 -15.54 -4.08 -6.06
CA SER A 44 -14.90 -5.39 -6.10
C SER A 44 -15.62 -6.38 -7.03
N VAL A 45 -16.94 -6.33 -7.09
CA VAL A 45 -17.73 -7.25 -7.92
C VAL A 45 -17.86 -6.77 -9.37
N THR A 46 -17.85 -5.45 -9.57
CA THR A 46 -17.94 -4.83 -10.90
C THR A 46 -16.71 -5.15 -11.75
N PRO A 47 -16.87 -5.42 -13.06
CA PRO A 47 -15.74 -5.57 -13.98
C PRO A 47 -14.80 -4.36 -13.96
N VAL A 48 -13.48 -4.62 -14.05
CA VAL A 48 -12.41 -3.61 -13.93
C VAL A 48 -12.59 -2.45 -14.92
N TRP A 49 -12.98 -2.77 -16.14
CA TRP A 49 -13.12 -1.80 -17.24
C TRP A 49 -14.29 -0.81 -17.07
N ILE A 50 -15.29 -1.13 -16.24
CA ILE A 50 -16.45 -0.26 -16.01
C ILE A 50 -16.10 0.86 -15.01
N LEU A 51 -15.48 0.52 -13.89
CA LEU A 51 -15.29 1.45 -12.77
C LEU A 51 -13.82 1.80 -12.52
N LEU A 52 -12.94 0.80 -12.41
CA LEU A 52 -11.54 1.04 -12.03
C LEU A 52 -10.76 1.79 -13.10
N GLN A 53 -10.75 1.29 -14.33
CA GLN A 53 -9.95 1.90 -15.40
C GLN A 53 -10.28 3.37 -15.66
N PRO A 54 -11.57 3.78 -15.86
CA PRO A 54 -11.90 5.19 -16.06
C PRO A 54 -11.53 6.07 -14.88
N ARG A 55 -11.77 5.59 -13.66
CA ARG A 55 -11.43 6.34 -12.43
C ARG A 55 -9.92 6.49 -12.28
N ASP A 56 -9.16 5.42 -12.43
CA ASP A 56 -7.71 5.43 -12.27
C ASP A 56 -7.05 6.31 -13.33
N TYR A 57 -7.60 6.31 -14.55
CA TYR A 57 -7.19 7.23 -15.60
C TYR A 57 -7.38 8.70 -15.19
N LEU A 58 -8.54 9.06 -14.63
CA LEU A 58 -8.78 10.42 -14.14
C LEU A 58 -7.92 10.75 -12.92
N SER A 59 -7.73 9.80 -12.01
CA SER A 59 -6.86 9.98 -10.83
C SER A 59 -5.40 10.21 -11.19
N SER A 60 -4.93 9.70 -12.34
CA SER A 60 -3.55 9.94 -12.80
C SER A 60 -3.28 11.43 -13.08
N PHE A 61 -4.25 12.20 -13.56
CA PHE A 61 -4.10 13.65 -13.74
C PHE A 61 -3.91 14.36 -12.38
N LEU A 62 -4.63 13.93 -11.35
CA LEU A 62 -4.45 14.45 -9.99
C LEU A 62 -3.05 14.12 -9.45
N LEU A 63 -2.54 12.90 -9.73
CA LEU A 63 -1.18 12.52 -9.36
C LEU A 63 -0.14 13.45 -9.98
N TYR A 64 -0.19 13.61 -11.30
CA TYR A 64 0.78 14.47 -11.98
C TYR A 64 0.67 15.91 -11.50
N ALA A 65 -0.55 16.43 -11.30
CA ALA A 65 -0.75 17.77 -10.75
C ALA A 65 -0.13 17.89 -9.35
N MET A 66 -0.34 16.91 -8.48
CA MET A 66 0.24 16.85 -7.14
C MET A 66 1.77 16.85 -7.18
N LEU A 67 2.38 16.01 -8.03
CA LEU A 67 3.83 15.93 -8.17
C LEU A 67 4.42 17.25 -8.66
N ILE A 68 3.79 17.87 -9.67
CA ILE A 68 4.22 19.18 -10.21
C ILE A 68 4.13 20.26 -9.12
N VAL A 69 3.01 20.35 -8.42
CA VAL A 69 2.79 21.30 -7.33
C VAL A 69 3.83 21.11 -6.23
N ALA A 70 4.10 19.86 -5.85
CA ALA A 70 5.09 19.54 -4.81
C ALA A 70 6.52 19.93 -5.24
N ILE A 71 6.91 19.64 -6.48
CA ILE A 71 8.21 20.01 -7.02
C ILE A 71 8.36 21.54 -7.08
N ILE A 72 7.32 22.24 -7.54
CA ILE A 72 7.30 23.72 -7.54
C ILE A 72 7.44 24.25 -6.12
N GLY A 73 6.72 23.68 -5.14
CA GLY A 73 6.83 24.06 -3.73
C GLY A 73 8.24 23.88 -3.17
N ILE A 74 8.86 22.73 -3.44
CA ILE A 74 10.23 22.45 -2.94
C ILE A 74 11.26 23.36 -3.60
N VAL A 75 11.21 23.51 -4.91
CA VAL A 75 12.21 24.28 -5.67
C VAL A 75 11.98 25.79 -5.54
N GLY A 76 10.72 26.24 -5.53
CA GLY A 76 10.36 27.66 -5.50
C GLY A 76 10.48 28.29 -4.12
N ALA A 77 10.09 27.57 -3.08
CA ALA A 77 10.13 28.09 -1.71
C ALA A 77 11.52 27.98 -1.05
N HIS A 78 12.41 27.09 -1.55
CA HIS A 78 13.69 26.78 -0.89
C HIS A 78 13.51 26.57 0.63
N PRO A 79 12.63 25.64 1.07
CA PRO A 79 12.21 25.55 2.45
C PRO A 79 13.38 25.31 3.39
N ASN A 80 13.52 26.17 4.38
CA ASN A 80 14.56 26.03 5.38
C ASN A 80 14.11 24.98 6.43
N ILE A 81 14.80 23.86 6.50
CA ILE A 81 14.52 22.79 7.46
C ILE A 81 15.35 23.04 8.71
N ASP A 82 14.69 23.25 9.86
CA ASP A 82 15.37 23.42 11.13
C ASP A 82 16.00 22.09 11.59
N PRO A 83 17.34 21.99 11.67
CA PRO A 83 18.01 20.76 12.10
C PRO A 83 17.70 20.35 13.55
N LYS A 84 17.20 21.27 14.38
CA LYS A 84 16.76 20.96 15.75
C LYS A 84 15.43 20.22 15.79
N LEU A 85 14.51 20.57 14.88
CA LEU A 85 13.20 19.95 14.77
C LEU A 85 13.24 18.69 13.91
N PHE A 86 14.10 18.65 12.91
CA PHE A 86 14.27 17.52 12.00
C PHE A 86 15.77 17.22 11.79
N PRO A 87 16.45 16.62 12.79
CA PRO A 87 17.85 16.27 12.67
C PRO A 87 18.08 15.18 11.62
N ALA A 88 19.19 15.29 10.87
CA ALA A 88 19.55 14.32 9.84
C ALA A 88 19.79 12.91 10.41
N VAL A 89 20.27 12.80 11.64
CA VAL A 89 20.50 11.54 12.35
C VAL A 89 19.99 11.68 13.78
N THR A 90 19.08 10.79 14.17
CA THR A 90 18.54 10.73 15.55
C THR A 90 19.19 9.63 16.38
N GLY A 91 19.67 8.56 15.73
CA GLY A 91 20.26 7.38 16.36
C GLY A 91 19.87 6.10 15.63
N PHE A 92 20.51 4.98 16.04
CA PHE A 92 20.20 3.66 15.48
C PHE A 92 18.97 3.02 16.13
N ALA A 93 18.64 3.40 17.36
CA ALA A 93 17.54 2.86 18.13
C ALA A 93 16.73 4.00 18.76
N VAL A 94 15.42 3.96 18.62
CA VAL A 94 14.47 4.92 19.20
C VAL A 94 13.42 4.16 20.00
N ASP A 95 13.20 4.55 21.26
CA ASP A 95 12.08 4.05 22.07
C ASP A 95 10.91 5.03 21.97
N ASN A 96 9.84 4.59 21.33
CA ASN A 96 8.60 5.37 21.15
C ASN A 96 7.53 5.02 22.20
N GLY A 97 7.91 4.41 23.32
CA GLY A 97 6.97 3.92 24.35
C GLY A 97 6.26 2.60 23.98
N ASN A 98 6.33 2.21 22.71
CA ASN A 98 5.81 0.92 22.19
C ASN A 98 6.93 -0.11 21.96
N GLY A 99 8.08 0.07 22.63
CA GLY A 99 9.28 -0.74 22.48
C GLY A 99 10.36 -0.10 21.62
N VAL A 100 11.56 -0.67 21.69
CA VAL A 100 12.72 -0.16 20.94
C VAL A 100 12.57 -0.47 19.45
N GLN A 101 12.49 0.58 18.66
CA GLN A 101 12.49 0.49 17.20
C GLN A 101 13.89 0.74 16.67
N LEU A 102 14.45 -0.24 15.99
CA LEU A 102 15.75 -0.15 15.36
C LEU A 102 15.62 0.44 13.94
N LEU A 103 16.58 1.27 13.55
CA LEU A 103 16.69 1.76 12.17
C LEU A 103 16.68 0.58 11.18
N PHE A 104 17.48 -0.44 11.47
CA PHE A 104 17.54 -1.68 10.71
C PHE A 104 17.33 -2.86 11.68
N PRO A 105 16.45 -3.80 11.40
CA PRO A 105 15.63 -3.96 10.21
C PRO A 105 14.24 -3.30 10.25
N ILE A 106 13.74 -2.82 11.42
CA ILE A 106 12.32 -2.44 11.59
C ILE A 106 11.93 -1.23 10.72
N LEU A 107 12.66 -0.11 10.85
CA LEU A 107 12.36 1.09 10.05
C LEU A 107 12.58 0.81 8.56
N PHE A 108 13.64 0.06 8.21
CA PHE A 108 13.91 -0.33 6.84
C PHE A 108 12.71 -1.07 6.22
N THR A 109 12.15 -2.10 6.89
CA THR A 109 10.99 -2.83 6.37
C THR A 109 9.75 -1.96 6.25
N THR A 110 9.60 -0.96 7.09
CA THR A 110 8.47 -0.02 7.04
C THR A 110 8.55 0.93 5.84
N VAL A 111 9.77 1.41 5.51
CA VAL A 111 9.99 2.39 4.43
C VAL A 111 10.22 1.73 3.08
N ALA A 112 10.70 0.49 3.04
CA ALA A 112 11.11 -0.21 1.82
C ALA A 112 9.96 -0.48 0.82
N CYS A 113 8.70 -0.25 1.19
CA CYS A 113 7.54 -0.46 0.31
C CYS A 113 7.66 0.30 -1.02
N GLY A 114 8.24 1.50 -1.04
CA GLY A 114 8.48 2.26 -2.26
C GLY A 114 9.55 1.67 -3.20
N ALA A 115 10.41 0.79 -2.68
CA ALA A 115 11.44 0.13 -3.48
C ALA A 115 11.07 -1.32 -3.83
N ILE A 116 10.44 -2.03 -2.88
CA ILE A 116 10.02 -3.42 -3.03
C ILE A 116 8.81 -3.68 -2.15
N SER A 117 7.71 -4.18 -2.71
CA SER A 117 6.44 -4.35 -2.00
C SER A 117 5.75 -5.66 -2.38
N GLY A 118 5.30 -6.38 -1.37
CA GLY A 118 4.47 -7.56 -1.54
C GLY A 118 3.09 -7.23 -2.11
N PHE A 119 2.51 -6.11 -1.72
CA PHE A 119 1.26 -5.66 -2.30
C PHE A 119 1.39 -5.41 -3.81
N HIS A 120 2.47 -4.78 -4.26
CA HIS A 120 2.73 -4.58 -5.69
C HIS A 120 2.89 -5.89 -6.44
N SER A 121 3.49 -6.94 -5.84
CA SER A 121 3.57 -8.26 -6.46
C SER A 121 2.19 -8.90 -6.66
N LEU A 122 1.29 -8.73 -5.71
CA LEU A 122 -0.10 -9.18 -5.83
C LEU A 122 -0.90 -8.37 -6.86
N VAL A 123 -0.73 -7.05 -6.89
CA VAL A 123 -1.39 -6.18 -7.87
C VAL A 123 -0.90 -6.53 -9.28
N SER A 124 0.40 -6.74 -9.46
CA SER A 124 0.96 -7.08 -10.78
C SER A 124 0.40 -8.39 -11.32
N SER A 125 0.32 -9.44 -10.50
CA SER A 125 -0.21 -10.74 -10.91
C SER A 125 -1.74 -10.79 -11.02
N GLY A 126 -2.43 -10.14 -10.07
CA GLY A 126 -3.88 -10.20 -9.95
C GLY A 126 -4.66 -9.22 -10.84
N THR A 127 -4.07 -8.08 -11.16
CA THR A 127 -4.78 -7.00 -11.85
C THR A 127 -4.01 -6.45 -13.05
N THR A 128 -2.79 -5.95 -12.87
CA THR A 128 -2.05 -5.23 -13.92
C THR A 128 -1.72 -6.12 -15.12
N SER A 129 -1.26 -7.35 -14.89
CA SER A 129 -0.94 -8.30 -15.97
C SER A 129 -2.14 -8.60 -16.89
N LYS A 130 -3.35 -8.49 -16.36
CA LYS A 130 -4.60 -8.72 -17.11
C LYS A 130 -5.08 -7.49 -17.91
N GLN A 131 -4.43 -6.35 -17.73
CA GLN A 131 -4.78 -5.08 -18.37
C GLN A 131 -3.75 -4.62 -19.39
N LEU A 132 -2.60 -5.32 -19.49
CA LEU A 132 -1.57 -5.02 -20.48
C LEU A 132 -2.04 -5.42 -21.88
N ASP A 133 -1.89 -4.51 -22.83
CA ASP A 133 -2.15 -4.78 -24.26
C ASP A 133 -1.00 -5.59 -24.86
N LYS A 134 0.24 -5.26 -24.50
CA LYS A 134 1.46 -5.90 -25.02
C LYS A 134 2.44 -6.20 -23.89
N GLU A 135 3.18 -7.30 -24.02
CA GLU A 135 4.24 -7.65 -23.07
C GLU A 135 5.35 -6.58 -22.99
N SER A 136 5.62 -5.88 -24.10
CA SER A 136 6.60 -4.78 -24.15
C SER A 136 6.28 -3.64 -23.17
N ASP A 137 5.00 -3.45 -22.84
CA ASP A 137 4.52 -2.36 -21.99
C ASP A 137 4.72 -2.68 -20.49
N ALA A 138 4.96 -3.94 -20.16
CA ALA A 138 5.21 -4.37 -18.77
C ALA A 138 6.40 -3.64 -18.14
N LYS A 139 7.51 -3.52 -18.87
CA LYS A 139 8.72 -2.86 -18.35
C LYS A 139 8.54 -1.35 -18.12
N PRO A 140 8.09 -0.53 -19.07
CA PRO A 140 7.86 0.89 -18.82
C PRO A 140 6.81 1.16 -17.75
N ILE A 141 5.74 0.35 -17.67
CA ILE A 141 4.70 0.52 -16.66
C ILE A 141 5.22 0.17 -15.27
N ALA A 142 5.83 -1.01 -15.09
CA ALA A 142 6.29 -1.45 -13.78
C ALA A 142 7.50 -0.62 -13.29
N TYR A 143 8.51 -0.44 -14.13
CA TYR A 143 9.71 0.31 -13.76
C TYR A 143 9.45 1.82 -13.69
N GLY A 144 8.64 2.37 -14.61
CA GLY A 144 8.24 3.77 -14.57
C GLY A 144 7.40 4.09 -13.34
N GLY A 145 6.47 3.23 -12.96
CA GLY A 145 5.69 3.35 -11.72
C GLY A 145 6.59 3.38 -10.49
N MET A 146 7.56 2.48 -10.40
CA MET A 146 8.54 2.46 -9.31
C MET A 146 9.37 3.76 -9.24
N LEU A 147 9.79 4.33 -10.35
CA LEU A 147 10.53 5.59 -10.38
C LEU A 147 9.67 6.77 -9.88
N LEU A 148 8.39 6.83 -10.29
CA LEU A 148 7.45 7.85 -9.82
C LEU A 148 7.21 7.71 -8.30
N GLU A 149 7.13 6.49 -7.79
CA GLU A 149 7.00 6.23 -6.35
C GLU A 149 8.26 6.68 -5.58
N CYS A 150 9.46 6.49 -6.13
CA CYS A 150 10.69 7.01 -5.55
C CYS A 150 10.69 8.55 -5.48
N VAL A 151 10.22 9.24 -6.53
CA VAL A 151 10.08 10.71 -6.53
C VAL A 151 9.09 11.15 -5.45
N LEU A 152 7.95 10.46 -5.35
CA LEU A 152 6.95 10.74 -4.31
C LEU A 152 7.51 10.53 -2.91
N ALA A 153 8.33 9.50 -2.70
CA ALA A 153 8.98 9.25 -1.41
C ALA A 153 9.93 10.39 -1.00
N ILE A 154 10.72 10.93 -1.94
CA ILE A 154 11.58 12.10 -1.70
C ILE A 154 10.73 13.33 -1.34
N ILE A 155 9.68 13.60 -2.10
CA ILE A 155 8.73 14.68 -1.84
C ILE A 155 8.13 14.54 -0.43
N THR A 156 7.75 13.32 -0.05
CA THR A 156 7.18 13.03 1.27
C THR A 156 8.15 13.35 2.39
N VAL A 157 9.42 13.00 2.27
CA VAL A 157 10.45 13.35 3.27
C VAL A 157 10.59 14.87 3.41
N CYS A 158 10.63 15.61 2.30
CA CYS A 158 10.65 17.07 2.32
C CYS A 158 9.39 17.66 2.98
N ALA A 159 8.22 17.13 2.65
CA ALA A 159 6.95 17.56 3.23
C ALA A 159 6.91 17.32 4.75
N ILE A 160 7.33 16.14 5.23
CA ILE A 160 7.40 15.82 6.66
C ILE A 160 8.34 16.77 7.41
N ALA A 161 9.51 17.03 6.83
CA ALA A 161 10.50 17.92 7.42
C ALA A 161 9.95 19.34 7.57
N TYR A 162 9.28 19.86 6.55
CA TYR A 162 8.72 21.21 6.58
C TYR A 162 7.43 21.31 7.39
N ALA A 163 6.57 20.31 7.37
CA ALA A 163 5.35 20.26 8.15
C ALA A 163 5.59 20.42 9.66
N ARG A 164 6.72 19.91 10.16
CA ARG A 164 7.11 20.09 11.56
C ARG A 164 7.44 21.55 11.92
N THR A 165 7.92 22.34 10.98
CA THR A 165 8.20 23.78 11.19
C THR A 165 6.92 24.61 11.12
N THR A 166 5.91 24.16 10.37
CA THR A 166 4.64 24.88 10.14
C THR A 166 3.49 24.42 11.04
N GLY A 167 3.72 23.42 11.90
CA GLY A 167 2.74 22.94 12.89
C GLY A 167 1.70 21.94 12.38
N HIS A 168 1.84 21.44 11.15
CA HIS A 168 1.01 20.35 10.63
C HIS A 168 1.42 19.02 11.25
N THR A 169 0.64 18.49 12.19
CA THR A 169 1.00 17.29 12.98
C THR A 169 -0.17 16.34 13.22
N LYS A 170 -1.37 16.65 12.71
CA LYS A 170 -2.62 15.94 13.04
C LYS A 170 -2.82 14.58 12.34
N GLY A 171 -1.82 14.04 11.67
CA GLY A 171 -1.89 12.74 10.99
C GLY A 171 -1.18 12.75 9.64
N ALA A 172 -1.07 11.57 9.01
CA ALA A 172 -0.28 11.40 7.78
C ALA A 172 -0.74 12.32 6.64
N THR A 173 -2.06 12.46 6.45
CA THR A 173 -2.63 13.33 5.40
C THR A 173 -2.34 14.79 5.65
N ASP A 174 -2.51 15.27 6.89
CA ASP A 174 -2.23 16.66 7.27
C ASP A 174 -0.75 17.00 7.14
N ILE A 175 0.13 16.10 7.56
CA ILE A 175 1.58 16.26 7.43
C ILE A 175 1.99 16.36 5.97
N PHE A 176 1.51 15.45 5.12
CA PHE A 176 1.87 15.42 3.71
C PHE A 176 1.27 16.60 2.94
N ALA A 177 -0.06 16.75 2.98
CA ALA A 177 -0.76 17.80 2.24
C ALA A 177 -0.46 19.20 2.80
N GLY A 178 -0.44 19.36 4.11
CA GLY A 178 -0.14 20.62 4.77
C GLY A 178 1.31 21.04 4.56
N GLY A 179 2.26 20.12 4.67
CA GLY A 179 3.67 20.41 4.40
C GLY A 179 3.92 20.92 2.97
N ILE A 180 3.31 20.28 1.97
CA ILE A 180 3.43 20.73 0.57
C ILE A 180 2.70 22.05 0.34
N ALA A 181 1.45 22.17 0.84
CA ALA A 181 0.66 23.40 0.69
C ALA A 181 1.37 24.63 1.32
N ALA A 182 1.92 24.44 2.51
CA ALA A 182 2.70 25.48 3.18
C ALA A 182 3.98 25.86 2.42
N MET A 183 4.68 24.88 1.79
CA MET A 183 5.81 25.19 0.92
C MET A 183 5.39 26.02 -0.29
N VAL A 184 4.29 25.67 -0.95
CA VAL A 184 3.80 26.44 -2.10
C VAL A 184 3.35 27.84 -1.68
N ALA A 185 2.66 27.96 -0.56
CA ALA A 185 2.24 29.25 -0.02
C ALA A 185 3.39 30.16 0.42
N ALA A 186 4.57 29.60 0.68
CA ALA A 186 5.79 30.38 0.96
C ALA A 186 6.41 31.03 -0.29
N ILE A 187 5.94 30.69 -1.48
CA ILE A 187 6.40 31.31 -2.74
C ILE A 187 5.74 32.68 -2.88
N PRO A 188 6.51 33.77 -3.15
CA PRO A 188 5.95 35.10 -3.35
C PRO A 188 4.88 35.12 -4.44
N GLY A 189 3.69 35.65 -4.10
CA GLY A 189 2.52 35.72 -4.97
C GLY A 189 1.54 34.53 -4.87
N LEU A 190 1.85 33.51 -4.05
CA LEU A 190 0.96 32.35 -3.82
C LEU A 190 0.48 32.25 -2.35
N GLU A 191 0.79 33.24 -1.52
CA GLU A 191 0.56 33.24 -0.06
C GLU A 191 -0.91 33.00 0.34
N GLY A 192 -1.87 33.41 -0.48
CA GLY A 192 -3.32 33.21 -0.23
C GLY A 192 -3.88 31.89 -0.71
N MET A 193 -3.09 31.04 -1.35
CA MET A 193 -3.59 29.82 -2.03
C MET A 193 -3.39 28.53 -1.21
N GLU A 194 -2.88 28.63 0.00
CA GLU A 194 -2.59 27.47 0.86
C GLU A 194 -3.78 26.50 0.99
N THR A 195 -4.96 27.04 1.29
CA THR A 195 -6.18 26.24 1.46
C THR A 195 -6.57 25.51 0.17
N SER A 196 -6.41 26.17 -0.99
CA SER A 196 -6.71 25.56 -2.30
C SER A 196 -5.77 24.41 -2.62
N PHE A 197 -4.46 24.61 -2.41
CA PHE A 197 -3.46 23.56 -2.61
C PHE A 197 -3.63 22.43 -1.59
N TYR A 198 -3.90 22.75 -0.33
CA TYR A 198 -4.19 21.74 0.69
C TYR A 198 -5.38 20.86 0.28
N THR A 199 -6.48 21.50 -0.17
CA THR A 199 -7.68 20.78 -0.62
C THR A 199 -7.38 19.88 -1.82
N LEU A 200 -6.64 20.35 -2.82
CA LEU A 200 -6.22 19.56 -3.97
C LEU A 200 -5.38 18.35 -3.56
N LEU A 201 -4.43 18.56 -2.65
CA LEU A 201 -3.54 17.50 -2.18
C LEU A 201 -4.28 16.46 -1.35
N VAL A 202 -5.19 16.86 -0.47
CA VAL A 202 -6.05 15.96 0.29
C VAL A 202 -6.97 15.16 -0.63
N LEU A 203 -7.56 15.79 -1.64
CA LEU A 203 -8.40 15.11 -2.63
C LEU A 203 -7.57 14.06 -3.39
N THR A 204 -6.37 14.42 -3.85
CA THR A 204 -5.47 13.52 -4.56
C THR A 204 -5.08 12.33 -3.67
N TYR A 205 -4.64 12.59 -2.44
CA TYR A 205 -4.31 11.55 -1.47
C TYR A 205 -5.49 10.59 -1.22
N SER A 206 -6.70 11.13 -1.04
CA SER A 206 -7.91 10.35 -0.83
C SER A 206 -8.27 9.48 -2.04
N ALA A 207 -8.12 10.01 -3.26
CA ALA A 207 -8.33 9.27 -4.51
C ALA A 207 -7.37 8.08 -4.62
N PHE A 208 -6.09 8.26 -4.25
CA PHE A 208 -5.11 7.17 -4.21
C PHE A 208 -5.44 6.09 -3.18
N CYS A 209 -5.81 6.50 -1.97
CA CYS A 209 -6.23 5.56 -0.93
C CYS A 209 -7.43 4.73 -1.41
N LEU A 210 -8.40 5.36 -2.07
CA LEU A 210 -9.58 4.69 -2.58
C LEU A 210 -9.24 3.69 -3.70
N THR A 211 -8.37 4.07 -4.65
CA THR A 211 -7.88 3.20 -5.73
C THR A 211 -7.18 1.96 -5.17
N SER A 212 -6.29 2.16 -4.20
CA SER A 212 -5.58 1.06 -3.55
C SER A 212 -6.54 0.15 -2.78
N LEU A 213 -7.55 0.71 -2.12
CA LEU A 213 -8.55 -0.03 -1.35
C LEU A 213 -9.42 -0.92 -2.24
N ASP A 214 -9.86 -0.42 -3.39
CA ASP A 214 -10.64 -1.20 -4.36
C ASP A 214 -9.85 -2.40 -4.88
N THR A 215 -8.59 -2.16 -5.25
CA THR A 215 -7.69 -3.21 -5.73
C THR A 215 -7.40 -4.22 -4.64
N ALA A 216 -7.12 -3.77 -3.40
CA ALA A 216 -6.89 -4.63 -2.24
C ALA A 216 -8.09 -5.52 -1.93
N THR A 217 -9.31 -4.96 -1.96
CA THR A 217 -10.55 -5.70 -1.71
C THR A 217 -10.77 -6.78 -2.77
N ARG A 218 -10.51 -6.49 -4.03
CA ARG A 218 -10.60 -7.44 -5.13
C ARG A 218 -9.57 -8.57 -4.99
N LEU A 219 -8.33 -8.24 -4.65
CA LEU A 219 -7.27 -9.22 -4.42
C LEU A 219 -7.58 -10.10 -3.21
N ALA A 220 -8.04 -9.52 -2.11
CA ALA A 220 -8.44 -10.27 -0.92
C ALA A 220 -9.58 -11.26 -1.22
N ARG A 221 -10.56 -10.85 -2.03
CA ARG A 221 -11.60 -11.74 -2.55
C ARG A 221 -11.00 -12.90 -3.35
N PHE A 222 -10.11 -12.63 -4.30
CA PHE A 222 -9.48 -13.67 -5.10
C PHE A 222 -8.70 -14.66 -4.24
N MET A 223 -7.87 -14.16 -3.32
CA MET A 223 -7.11 -15.00 -2.40
C MET A 223 -8.02 -15.87 -1.53
N PHE A 224 -9.14 -15.31 -1.02
CA PHE A 224 -10.11 -16.05 -0.26
C PHE A 224 -10.79 -17.15 -1.10
N GLN A 225 -11.15 -16.86 -2.35
CA GLN A 225 -11.72 -17.83 -3.27
C GLN A 225 -10.73 -18.95 -3.60
N GLU A 226 -9.48 -18.61 -3.93
CA GLU A 226 -8.40 -19.54 -4.28
C GLU A 226 -8.08 -20.51 -3.14
N PHE A 227 -8.22 -20.08 -1.89
CA PHE A 227 -8.04 -20.95 -0.73
C PHE A 227 -8.99 -22.17 -0.72
N TRP A 228 -10.18 -22.04 -1.34
CA TRP A 228 -11.18 -23.09 -1.41
C TRP A 228 -11.16 -23.88 -2.73
N LEU A 229 -10.31 -23.51 -3.68
CA LEU A 229 -10.17 -24.17 -4.98
C LEU A 229 -9.08 -25.24 -4.94
N GLU A 230 -9.26 -26.31 -5.70
CA GLU A 230 -8.21 -27.29 -5.96
C GLU A 230 -7.31 -26.84 -7.11
N PRO A 231 -6.05 -27.33 -7.20
CA PRO A 231 -5.16 -26.97 -8.27
C PRO A 231 -5.76 -27.25 -9.66
N GLY A 232 -5.94 -26.18 -10.45
CA GLY A 232 -6.52 -26.25 -11.79
C GLY A 232 -8.06 -26.11 -11.84
N GLU A 233 -8.73 -25.99 -10.70
CA GLU A 233 -10.18 -25.77 -10.62
C GLU A 233 -10.49 -24.26 -10.72
N THR A 234 -11.57 -23.91 -11.40
CA THR A 234 -12.08 -22.53 -11.46
C THR A 234 -13.32 -22.35 -10.59
N VAL A 235 -13.66 -21.10 -10.26
CA VAL A 235 -14.86 -20.75 -9.47
C VAL A 235 -16.14 -21.36 -10.05
N HIS A 236 -16.18 -21.56 -11.36
CA HIS A 236 -17.35 -22.10 -12.06
C HIS A 236 -17.46 -23.63 -12.00
N ASP A 237 -16.36 -24.31 -11.71
CA ASP A 237 -16.30 -25.78 -11.72
C ASP A 237 -16.77 -26.39 -10.39
N VAL A 238 -16.82 -25.57 -9.32
CA VAL A 238 -17.20 -26.02 -7.97
C VAL A 238 -18.70 -26.34 -7.90
N LYS A 239 -19.02 -27.62 -7.72
CA LYS A 239 -20.41 -28.14 -7.68
C LYS A 239 -20.96 -28.31 -6.27
N ASP A 240 -20.09 -28.45 -5.26
CA ASP A 240 -20.46 -28.80 -3.89
C ASP A 240 -20.99 -27.61 -3.07
N GLY A 241 -22.01 -27.87 -2.24
CA GLY A 241 -22.80 -26.85 -1.57
C GLY A 241 -22.00 -25.87 -0.69
N PHE A 242 -21.16 -26.36 0.25
CA PHE A 242 -20.40 -25.50 1.13
C PHE A 242 -19.26 -24.79 0.42
N ARG A 243 -18.46 -25.48 -0.36
CA ARG A 243 -17.36 -24.89 -1.17
C ARG A 243 -17.91 -23.86 -2.15
N LYS A 244 -19.04 -24.18 -2.84
CA LYS A 244 -19.70 -23.25 -3.75
C LYS A 244 -20.14 -21.96 -3.05
N PHE A 245 -20.62 -22.04 -1.82
CA PHE A 245 -20.97 -20.86 -1.03
C PHE A 245 -19.73 -20.02 -0.68
N MET A 246 -18.62 -20.66 -0.24
CA MET A 246 -17.37 -19.97 0.09
C MET A 246 -16.71 -19.28 -1.11
N VAL A 247 -16.77 -19.92 -2.29
CA VAL A 247 -16.18 -19.40 -3.53
C VAL A 247 -17.06 -18.34 -4.18
N ASN A 248 -18.29 -18.13 -3.70
CA ASN A 248 -19.19 -17.11 -4.22
C ASN A 248 -18.57 -15.70 -4.12
N PRO A 249 -18.42 -14.95 -5.25
CA PRO A 249 -17.77 -13.66 -5.25
C PRO A 249 -18.44 -12.61 -4.36
N TYR A 250 -19.76 -12.68 -4.21
CA TYR A 250 -20.49 -11.75 -3.35
C TYR A 250 -20.22 -12.04 -1.87
N PHE A 251 -20.28 -13.32 -1.47
CA PHE A 251 -20.00 -13.73 -0.10
C PHE A 251 -18.55 -13.40 0.28
N ALA A 252 -17.59 -13.78 -0.55
CA ALA A 252 -16.17 -13.51 -0.33
C ALA A 252 -15.88 -11.99 -0.20
N THR A 253 -16.53 -11.16 -1.04
CA THR A 253 -16.40 -9.70 -0.97
C THR A 253 -17.00 -9.14 0.31
N ILE A 254 -18.22 -9.52 0.66
CA ILE A 254 -18.89 -9.02 1.86
C ILE A 254 -18.09 -9.40 3.10
N LEU A 255 -17.63 -10.64 3.18
CA LEU A 255 -16.81 -11.10 4.30
C LEU A 255 -15.53 -10.27 4.46
N THR A 256 -14.77 -10.08 3.38
CA THR A 256 -13.51 -9.30 3.42
C THR A 256 -13.76 -7.83 3.74
N VAL A 257 -14.82 -7.22 3.21
CA VAL A 257 -15.17 -5.83 3.49
C VAL A 257 -15.63 -5.66 4.94
N VAL A 258 -16.49 -6.52 5.45
CA VAL A 258 -16.96 -6.43 6.84
C VAL A 258 -15.77 -6.57 7.80
N LEU A 259 -14.88 -7.53 7.58
CA LEU A 259 -13.68 -7.69 8.40
C LEU A 259 -12.77 -6.45 8.32
N GLY A 260 -12.59 -5.88 7.13
CA GLY A 260 -11.81 -4.65 6.92
C GLY A 260 -12.40 -3.44 7.62
N VAL A 261 -13.72 -3.22 7.53
CA VAL A 261 -14.42 -2.12 8.20
C VAL A 261 -14.36 -2.30 9.72
N LEU A 262 -14.60 -3.50 10.23
CA LEU A 262 -14.49 -3.78 11.67
C LEU A 262 -13.08 -3.50 12.19
N LEU A 263 -12.04 -3.89 11.44
CA LEU A 263 -10.66 -3.58 11.78
C LEU A 263 -10.40 -2.07 11.77
N GLY A 264 -10.90 -1.36 10.78
CA GLY A 264 -10.80 0.10 10.69
C GLY A 264 -11.45 0.81 11.90
N LEU A 265 -12.67 0.40 12.26
CA LEU A 265 -13.41 0.94 13.41
C LEU A 265 -12.71 0.65 14.74
N ASN A 266 -12.09 -0.53 14.91
CA ASN A 266 -11.40 -0.91 16.14
C ASN A 266 -9.96 -0.37 16.25
N GLY A 267 -9.50 0.37 15.25
CA GLY A 267 -8.21 1.03 15.24
C GLY A 267 -7.11 0.21 14.59
N PHE A 268 -7.01 0.31 13.27
CA PHE A 268 -5.97 -0.31 12.44
C PHE A 268 -4.54 0.08 12.89
N ALA A 269 -4.36 1.26 13.47
CA ALA A 269 -3.08 1.73 13.99
C ALA A 269 -2.49 0.76 15.03
N LYS A 270 -3.33 -0.02 15.72
CA LYS A 270 -2.91 -1.00 16.73
C LYS A 270 -2.16 -2.19 16.12
N ILE A 271 -2.29 -2.44 14.81
CA ILE A 271 -1.59 -3.53 14.11
C ILE A 271 -0.67 -3.02 13.00
N TRP A 272 -0.56 -1.69 12.84
CA TRP A 272 0.22 -1.08 11.76
C TRP A 272 1.68 -1.51 11.73
N GLY A 273 2.30 -1.70 12.90
CA GLY A 273 3.69 -2.15 13.00
C GLY A 273 3.95 -3.52 12.37
N LEU A 274 2.94 -4.38 12.34
CA LEU A 274 3.02 -5.68 11.68
C LEU A 274 2.90 -5.59 10.16
N PHE A 275 2.13 -4.61 9.67
CA PHE A 275 1.83 -4.45 8.24
C PHE A 275 3.09 -4.29 7.39
N GLY A 276 4.03 -3.43 7.81
CA GLY A 276 5.27 -3.21 7.07
C GLY A 276 6.08 -4.49 6.88
N ALA A 277 6.33 -5.22 7.97
CA ALA A 277 7.10 -6.47 7.93
C ALA A 277 6.37 -7.57 7.13
N ALA A 278 5.04 -7.71 7.30
CA ALA A 278 4.24 -8.68 6.55
C ALA A 278 4.24 -8.40 5.04
N ASN A 279 4.11 -7.12 4.65
CA ASN A 279 4.18 -6.71 3.25
C ASN A 279 5.55 -7.03 2.62
N GLN A 280 6.63 -6.77 3.34
CA GLN A 280 7.98 -7.06 2.86
C GLN A 280 8.28 -8.56 2.81
N LEU A 281 7.73 -9.34 3.73
CA LEU A 281 7.79 -10.80 3.66
C LEU A 281 7.11 -11.32 2.39
N LEU A 282 5.94 -10.80 2.07
CA LEU A 282 5.21 -11.13 0.85
C LEU A 282 6.02 -10.77 -0.41
N ALA A 283 6.79 -9.68 -0.39
CA ALA A 283 7.70 -9.32 -1.47
C ALA A 283 8.83 -10.36 -1.63
N GLY A 284 9.41 -10.80 -0.53
CA GLY A 284 10.42 -11.87 -0.52
C GLY A 284 9.87 -13.18 -1.10
N ILE A 285 8.64 -13.54 -0.73
CA ILE A 285 7.93 -14.72 -1.27
C ILE A 285 7.62 -14.53 -2.77
N GLY A 286 7.23 -13.34 -3.20
CA GLY A 286 7.01 -13.04 -4.62
C GLY A 286 8.27 -13.22 -5.46
N LEU A 287 9.42 -12.74 -4.98
CA LEU A 287 10.72 -12.99 -5.62
C LEU A 287 11.08 -14.49 -5.66
N LEU A 288 10.78 -15.22 -4.58
CA LEU A 288 10.97 -16.65 -4.48
C LEU A 288 10.14 -17.40 -5.54
N ALA A 289 8.86 -17.04 -5.69
CA ALA A 289 7.98 -17.63 -6.69
C ALA A 289 8.48 -17.39 -8.11
N VAL A 290 8.92 -16.17 -8.44
CA VAL A 290 9.49 -15.83 -9.76
C VAL A 290 10.80 -16.57 -10.00
N ALA A 291 11.70 -16.66 -9.00
CA ALA A 291 12.96 -17.37 -9.11
C ALA A 291 12.75 -18.88 -9.36
N THR A 292 11.79 -19.47 -8.66
CA THR A 292 11.40 -20.88 -8.83
C THR A 292 10.80 -21.13 -10.21
N TRP A 293 9.89 -20.27 -10.65
CA TRP A 293 9.28 -20.38 -11.97
C TRP A 293 10.32 -20.29 -13.10
N LEU A 294 11.26 -19.34 -13.04
CA LEU A 294 12.33 -19.19 -14.01
C LEU A 294 13.25 -20.42 -14.02
N GLY A 295 13.58 -20.95 -12.84
CA GLY A 295 14.39 -22.18 -12.72
C GLY A 295 13.71 -23.36 -13.39
N ASN A 296 12.42 -23.57 -13.12
CA ASN A 296 11.62 -24.63 -13.74
C ASN A 296 11.45 -24.44 -15.27
N ALA A 297 11.48 -23.19 -15.75
CA ALA A 297 11.46 -22.86 -17.18
C ALA A 297 12.86 -22.95 -17.84
N GLY A 298 13.90 -23.39 -17.13
CA GLY A 298 15.26 -23.49 -17.62
C GLY A 298 15.95 -22.15 -17.91
N LYS A 299 15.42 -21.04 -17.35
CA LYS A 299 15.96 -19.69 -17.50
C LYS A 299 16.86 -19.32 -16.33
N ASN A 300 17.77 -18.37 -16.54
CA ASN A 300 18.67 -17.89 -15.49
C ASN A 300 17.89 -17.10 -14.42
N ASN A 301 17.87 -17.60 -13.19
CA ASN A 301 17.20 -17.02 -12.04
C ASN A 301 18.17 -16.39 -11.00
N LYS A 302 19.48 -16.41 -11.25
CA LYS A 302 20.51 -15.99 -10.28
C LYS A 302 20.34 -14.53 -9.82
N MET A 303 19.81 -13.66 -10.67
CA MET A 303 19.59 -12.25 -10.33
C MET A 303 18.57 -12.05 -9.19
N PHE A 304 17.67 -13.01 -8.98
CA PHE A 304 16.66 -12.94 -7.93
C PHE A 304 17.16 -13.49 -6.58
N LEU A 305 18.20 -14.34 -6.56
CA LEU A 305 18.65 -15.03 -5.36
C LEU A 305 19.12 -14.06 -4.26
N PHE A 306 19.91 -13.06 -4.64
CA PHE A 306 20.43 -12.10 -3.66
C PHE A 306 19.30 -11.22 -3.06
N PRO A 307 18.51 -10.48 -3.83
CA PRO A 307 17.44 -9.64 -3.24
C PRO A 307 16.39 -10.47 -2.50
N MET A 308 16.04 -11.65 -2.97
CA MET A 308 15.14 -12.58 -2.31
C MET A 308 15.66 -13.00 -0.93
N THR A 309 16.88 -13.50 -0.86
CA THR A 309 17.51 -13.96 0.38
C THR A 309 17.63 -12.79 1.38
N PHE A 310 18.10 -11.64 0.90
CA PHE A 310 18.19 -10.42 1.70
C PHE A 310 16.83 -10.05 2.31
N MET A 311 15.78 -9.99 1.49
CA MET A 311 14.45 -9.62 1.95
C MET A 311 13.88 -10.63 2.95
N LEU A 312 14.03 -11.93 2.70
CA LEU A 312 13.57 -12.96 3.63
C LEU A 312 14.27 -12.84 4.99
N ILE A 313 15.59 -12.70 5.01
CA ILE A 313 16.34 -12.55 6.27
C ILE A 313 15.90 -11.28 7.03
N VAL A 314 15.89 -10.14 6.35
CA VAL A 314 15.57 -8.85 6.96
C VAL A 314 14.14 -8.83 7.51
N THR A 315 13.18 -9.37 6.76
CA THR A 315 11.78 -9.38 7.18
C THR A 315 11.52 -10.36 8.32
N ILE A 316 12.14 -11.55 8.31
CA ILE A 316 12.05 -12.49 9.43
C ILE A 316 12.66 -11.87 10.69
N CYS A 317 13.83 -11.25 10.60
CA CYS A 317 14.45 -10.55 11.73
C CYS A 317 13.55 -9.41 12.24
N SER A 318 12.95 -8.62 11.36
CA SER A 318 12.03 -7.55 11.72
C SER A 318 10.78 -8.07 12.44
N LEU A 319 10.19 -9.18 11.96
CA LEU A 319 9.04 -9.83 12.61
C LEU A 319 9.42 -10.36 13.99
N ILE A 320 10.55 -11.03 14.14
CA ILE A 320 11.02 -11.57 15.45
C ILE A 320 11.21 -10.41 16.45
N LEU A 321 11.82 -9.31 16.03
CA LEU A 321 11.99 -8.14 16.89
C LEU A 321 10.65 -7.49 17.25
N THR A 322 9.72 -7.43 16.31
CA THR A 322 8.35 -6.94 16.56
C THR A 322 7.65 -7.83 17.59
N ILE A 323 7.72 -9.16 17.43
CA ILE A 323 7.15 -10.10 18.39
C ILE A 323 7.76 -9.89 19.79
N LYS A 324 9.09 -9.79 19.89
CA LYS A 324 9.80 -9.53 21.14
C LYS A 324 9.31 -8.25 21.82
N ASN A 325 9.17 -7.16 21.06
CA ASN A 325 8.68 -5.88 21.57
C ASN A 325 7.23 -6.01 22.08
N GLN A 326 6.36 -6.69 21.32
CA GLN A 326 4.95 -6.87 21.71
C GLN A 326 4.81 -7.78 22.95
N LEU A 327 5.61 -8.83 23.06
CA LEU A 327 5.65 -9.66 24.27
C LEU A 327 6.13 -8.86 25.50
N GLY A 328 7.08 -7.93 25.32
CA GLY A 328 7.50 -7.00 26.37
C GLY A 328 6.38 -6.07 26.83
N ILE A 329 5.54 -5.59 25.92
CA ILE A 329 4.36 -4.76 26.24
C ILE A 329 3.29 -5.60 26.97
N ILE A 330 3.05 -6.83 26.52
CA ILE A 330 2.12 -7.77 27.16
C ILE A 330 2.56 -8.06 28.59
N ALA A 331 3.84 -8.31 28.83
CA ALA A 331 4.39 -8.58 30.16
C ALA A 331 4.26 -7.39 31.12
N LYS A 332 4.20 -6.16 30.59
CA LYS A 332 3.96 -4.92 31.37
C LYS A 332 2.47 -4.61 31.58
N GLY A 333 1.57 -5.45 31.12
CA GLY A 333 0.13 -5.26 31.22
C GLY A 333 -0.43 -4.44 30.03
N ALA A 334 -0.59 -5.07 28.89
CA ALA A 334 -1.12 -4.40 27.69
C ALA A 334 -2.57 -3.91 27.91
N ALA A 335 -2.80 -2.63 27.65
CA ALA A 335 -4.11 -1.99 27.84
C ALA A 335 -5.11 -2.31 26.72
N HIS A 336 -4.68 -2.94 25.62
CA HIS A 336 -5.54 -3.21 24.44
C HIS A 336 -5.12 -4.49 23.70
N TRP A 337 -5.97 -4.98 22.81
CA TRP A 337 -5.81 -6.24 22.07
C TRP A 337 -4.65 -6.26 21.05
N GLY A 338 -4.17 -5.07 20.60
CA GLY A 338 -3.16 -4.93 19.53
C GLY A 338 -1.88 -5.73 19.74
N PRO A 339 -1.19 -5.66 20.89
CA PRO A 339 0.02 -6.44 21.17
C PRO A 339 -0.17 -7.95 21.04
N TYR A 340 -1.30 -8.47 21.52
CA TYR A 340 -1.63 -9.90 21.41
C TYR A 340 -1.81 -10.32 19.96
N ALA A 341 -2.56 -9.53 19.17
CA ALA A 341 -2.75 -9.79 17.76
C ALA A 341 -1.42 -9.71 16.99
N GLN A 342 -0.61 -8.68 17.23
CA GLN A 342 0.69 -8.54 16.56
C GLN A 342 1.65 -9.69 16.92
N ALA A 343 1.70 -10.11 18.16
CA ALA A 343 2.54 -11.23 18.58
C ALA A 343 2.04 -12.55 17.96
N GLY A 344 0.74 -12.83 17.99
CA GLY A 344 0.16 -14.06 17.45
C GLY A 344 0.29 -14.17 15.93
N ILE A 345 -0.15 -13.15 15.20
CA ILE A 345 -0.05 -13.11 13.73
C ILE A 345 1.41 -13.09 13.29
N GLY A 346 2.26 -12.29 13.96
CA GLY A 346 3.69 -12.24 13.66
C GLY A 346 4.38 -13.60 13.82
N THR A 347 4.06 -14.34 14.88
CA THR A 347 4.59 -15.70 15.10
C THR A 347 4.16 -16.65 13.99
N LEU A 348 2.88 -16.61 13.60
CA LEU A 348 2.37 -17.42 12.49
C LEU A 348 3.09 -17.09 11.18
N LEU A 349 3.28 -15.80 10.89
CA LEU A 349 3.99 -15.36 9.68
C LEU A 349 5.45 -15.81 9.66
N VAL A 350 6.14 -15.77 10.79
CA VAL A 350 7.53 -16.27 10.89
C VAL A 350 7.60 -17.76 10.62
N LEU A 351 6.71 -18.55 11.22
CA LEU A 351 6.65 -20.00 10.97
C LEU A 351 6.40 -20.32 9.49
N LEU A 352 5.40 -19.66 8.88
CA LEU A 352 5.09 -19.82 7.47
C LEU A 352 6.25 -19.37 6.58
N ALA A 353 6.96 -18.30 6.93
CA ALA A 353 8.11 -17.81 6.19
C ALA A 353 9.25 -18.82 6.16
N PHE A 354 9.52 -19.49 7.28
CA PHE A 354 10.54 -20.54 7.33
C PHE A 354 10.16 -21.75 6.45
N VAL A 355 8.91 -22.21 6.53
CA VAL A 355 8.43 -23.33 5.69
C VAL A 355 8.56 -22.98 4.22
N LEU A 356 8.05 -21.83 3.79
CA LEU A 356 8.09 -21.38 2.40
C LEU A 356 9.53 -21.14 1.90
N ALA A 357 10.40 -20.60 2.76
CA ALA A 357 11.80 -20.42 2.40
C ALA A 357 12.48 -21.77 2.16
N ILE A 358 12.32 -22.75 3.05
CA ILE A 358 12.90 -24.08 2.92
C ILE A 358 12.40 -24.78 1.64
N GLU A 359 11.09 -24.84 1.42
CA GLU A 359 10.49 -25.44 0.23
C GLU A 359 10.92 -24.74 -1.06
N GLY A 360 10.96 -23.41 -1.05
CA GLY A 360 11.38 -22.64 -2.21
C GLY A 360 12.84 -22.83 -2.56
N TYR A 361 13.75 -22.83 -1.58
CA TYR A 361 15.17 -23.12 -1.83
C TYR A 361 15.40 -24.54 -2.28
N GLN A 362 14.68 -25.53 -1.74
CA GLN A 362 14.73 -26.91 -2.22
C GLN A 362 14.27 -27.03 -3.68
N THR A 363 13.21 -26.33 -4.05
CA THR A 363 12.70 -26.32 -5.43
C THR A 363 13.66 -25.61 -6.39
N ILE A 364 14.34 -24.55 -5.96
CA ILE A 364 15.38 -23.89 -6.76
C ILE A 364 16.61 -24.78 -6.95
N ALA A 365 16.99 -25.54 -5.90
CA ALA A 365 18.12 -26.46 -5.95
C ALA A 365 17.83 -27.70 -6.83
N HIS A 366 16.58 -28.12 -6.88
CA HIS A 366 16.12 -29.29 -7.65
C HIS A 366 14.95 -28.89 -8.56
N PRO A 367 15.20 -28.11 -9.64
CA PRO A 367 14.13 -27.68 -10.53
C PRO A 367 13.44 -28.89 -11.14
N LYS A 368 12.12 -28.97 -11.00
CA LYS A 368 11.32 -29.93 -11.76
C LYS A 368 11.21 -29.40 -13.18
N GLU A 369 11.81 -30.07 -14.15
CA GLU A 369 11.61 -29.74 -15.57
C GLU A 369 10.11 -29.75 -15.86
N ILE A 370 9.54 -28.57 -16.08
CA ILE A 370 8.20 -28.48 -16.65
C ILE A 370 8.36 -28.96 -18.09
N ALA A 371 7.85 -30.17 -18.37
CA ALA A 371 7.82 -30.71 -19.73
C ALA A 371 7.32 -29.61 -20.66
N LYS A 372 8.11 -29.30 -21.69
CA LYS A 372 7.76 -28.32 -22.72
C LYS A 372 6.37 -28.70 -23.29
N ARG A 373 5.34 -28.01 -22.88
CA ARG A 373 4.05 -28.03 -23.54
C ARG A 373 3.98 -26.85 -24.49
#